data_638c375132e3b66e38ecb25a0a552806
#
_entry.id   638c375132e3b66e38ecb25a0a552806
#
_cell.length_a   1.000
_cell.length_b   1.000
_cell.length_c   1.000
_cell.angle_alpha   90.00
_cell.angle_beta   90.00
_cell.angle_gamma   90.00
#
_symmetry.space_group_name_H-M   'P 1'
#
loop_
_entity.id
_entity.type
_entity.pdbx_description
1 polymer ?
#
loop_
_entity_poly.entity_id
_entity_poly.type
_entity_poly.pdbx_seq_one_letter_code
_entity_poly.pdbx_strand_id
1 'polypeptide(L)'
;MQSYHGGAWIRANPKTGMEGENMQQDPNLGGERERVPEDHPGASTQTMSAQDERTWSVIAHLSVLLALVGLMPFGALLVWLLYKDRSRKVRFHALQALWYQIAWIVIFIVYALVTVVLSIVTLGIAAIVLVPLGFVLAIVPLAHGCYAAYRVSQGVEYRYPYIADRIEDPRGVV
;
A
#
# COMPACT_ATOMS: atom_id res chain seq x y z
N MET A 1 36.04 18.20 27.58
CA MET A 1 36.28 19.66 27.58
C MET A 1 35.43 20.26 26.46
N GLN A 2 34.36 20.79 26.74
CA GLN A 2 33.76 22.09 26.37
C GLN A 2 32.26 22.07 26.69
N SER A 3 31.98 22.84 27.72
CA SER A 3 30.65 23.24 28.17
C SER A 3 30.04 24.23 27.17
N TYR A 4 28.74 24.15 26.93
CA TYR A 4 27.96 25.31 26.54
C TYR A 4 26.80 25.53 27.50
N HIS A 5 26.96 26.57 28.28
CA HIS A 5 25.97 27.25 29.10
C HIS A 5 25.12 28.20 28.25
N GLY A 6 23.96 28.47 28.74
CA GLY A 6 23.17 29.67 28.42
C GLY A 6 21.81 29.34 27.83
N GLY A 7 20.73 29.80 28.31
CA GLY A 7 20.46 30.88 29.25
C GLY A 7 18.96 31.13 29.18
N ALA A 8 18.34 31.08 30.33
CA ALA A 8 16.94 31.40 30.55
C ALA A 8 16.65 32.86 30.25
N TRP A 9 15.58 33.14 29.51
CA TRP A 9 14.92 34.46 29.55
C TRP A 9 13.42 34.24 29.76
N ILE A 10 13.08 34.08 31.03
CA ILE A 10 11.74 34.34 31.53
C ILE A 10 11.61 35.86 31.61
N ARG A 11 10.87 36.48 30.72
CA ARG A 11 10.41 37.85 30.90
C ARG A 11 9.01 37.83 31.52
N ALA A 12 8.97 38.01 32.84
CA ALA A 12 7.78 38.37 33.55
C ALA A 12 7.29 39.74 33.04
N ASN A 13 6.04 39.85 32.70
CA ASN A 13 5.35 41.11 32.46
C ASN A 13 4.38 41.34 33.62
N PRO A 14 4.66 42.29 34.52
CA PRO A 14 3.72 42.71 35.55
C PRO A 14 3.01 43.98 35.09
N LYS A 15 1.78 43.88 34.64
CA LYS A 15 0.86 45.03 34.73
C LYS A 15 -0.55 44.55 35.07
N THR A 16 -0.79 44.50 36.34
CA THR A 16 -2.01 44.83 37.05
C THR A 16 -2.76 45.99 36.41
N GLY A 17 -4.03 45.82 36.21
CA GLY A 17 -4.99 46.83 35.92
C GLY A 17 -6.37 46.21 36.12
N MET A 18 -6.86 46.30 37.38
CA MET A 18 -8.27 46.16 37.70
C MET A 18 -8.96 47.37 37.13
N GLU A 19 -9.76 47.17 36.10
CA GLU A 19 -10.90 48.04 35.81
C GLU A 19 -12.07 47.13 35.51
N GLY A 20 -13.04 47.18 36.41
CA GLY A 20 -14.32 46.54 36.26
C GLY A 20 -15.08 47.24 35.13
N GLU A 21 -15.05 46.61 33.97
CA GLU A 21 -15.91 47.00 32.85
C GLU A 21 -17.16 46.14 32.89
N ASN A 22 -18.18 46.85 33.30
CA ASN A 22 -19.57 46.46 33.33
C ASN A 22 -19.94 45.89 31.96
N MET A 23 -19.91 44.56 31.80
CA MET A 23 -20.48 43.91 30.62
C MET A 23 -21.97 44.07 30.64
N GLN A 24 -22.38 45.15 30.03
CA GLN A 24 -23.77 45.35 29.60
C GLN A 24 -24.06 44.19 28.62
N GLN A 25 -24.81 43.22 29.09
CA GLN A 25 -25.32 42.14 28.26
C GLN A 25 -26.17 42.80 27.15
N ASP A 26 -25.64 42.77 25.94
CA ASP A 26 -26.38 43.14 24.73
C ASP A 26 -27.49 42.10 24.52
N PRO A 27 -28.76 42.46 24.62
CA PRO A 27 -29.88 41.52 24.45
C PRO A 27 -30.03 41.01 23.02
N ASN A 28 -29.17 41.48 22.09
CA ASN A 28 -29.29 41.14 20.67
C ASN A 28 -28.31 40.07 20.17
N LEU A 29 -27.49 39.50 21.09
CA LEU A 29 -26.63 38.33 20.74
C LEU A 29 -27.33 36.98 20.93
N GLY A 30 -28.65 36.98 20.99
CA GLY A 30 -29.50 35.81 21.03
C GLY A 30 -29.82 35.28 19.64
N GLY A 31 -28.86 34.85 18.81
CA GLY A 31 -29.24 34.40 17.49
C GLY A 31 -28.22 33.56 16.72
N GLU A 32 -26.99 33.54 17.12
CA GLU A 32 -26.05 32.57 16.55
C GLU A 32 -26.06 31.29 17.40
N ARG A 33 -27.17 30.54 17.28
CA ARG A 33 -27.09 29.11 17.57
C ARG A 33 -25.98 28.59 16.67
N GLU A 34 -24.88 28.29 17.32
CA GLU A 34 -23.84 27.41 16.77
C GLU A 34 -24.57 26.27 16.06
N ARG A 35 -24.63 26.35 14.73
CA ARG A 35 -25.14 25.25 13.91
C ARG A 35 -24.18 24.14 14.16
N VAL A 36 -24.51 23.29 15.12
CA VAL A 36 -23.96 21.93 15.17
C VAL A 36 -24.14 21.42 13.75
N PRO A 37 -23.08 21.03 13.07
CA PRO A 37 -23.22 20.44 11.75
C PRO A 37 -24.18 19.27 11.92
N GLU A 38 -25.38 19.41 11.32
CA GLU A 38 -26.28 18.26 11.22
C GLU A 38 -25.48 17.19 10.51
N ASP A 39 -25.12 16.17 11.27
CA ASP A 39 -24.52 14.96 10.79
C ASP A 39 -25.53 14.35 9.80
N HIS A 40 -25.37 14.73 8.52
CA HIS A 40 -26.19 14.16 7.47
C HIS A 40 -25.85 12.66 7.41
N PRO A 41 -26.80 11.76 7.76
CA PRO A 41 -26.61 10.33 7.63
C PRO A 41 -26.73 9.92 6.15
N GLY A 42 -25.82 10.41 5.32
CA GLY A 42 -25.89 10.19 3.90
C GLY A 42 -24.56 10.43 3.22
N ALA A 43 -23.68 9.49 3.38
CA ALA A 43 -22.43 9.16 2.69
C ALA A 43 -21.29 9.03 3.68
N SER A 44 -21.41 8.11 4.62
CA SER A 44 -20.22 7.48 5.18
C SER A 44 -19.59 6.69 4.02
N THR A 45 -18.74 7.33 3.26
CA THR A 45 -17.63 6.61 2.61
C THR A 45 -16.91 5.95 3.76
N GLN A 46 -17.25 4.69 4.05
CA GLN A 46 -16.61 3.91 5.10
C GLN A 46 -15.15 3.82 4.68
N THR A 47 -14.36 4.75 5.21
CA THR A 47 -12.91 4.67 5.11
C THR A 47 -12.53 3.39 5.80
N MET A 48 -11.85 2.49 5.09
CA MET A 48 -11.40 1.22 5.64
C MET A 48 -10.59 1.47 6.89
N SER A 49 -10.74 0.59 7.89
CA SER A 49 -9.86 0.64 9.06
C SER A 49 -8.41 0.37 8.66
N ALA A 50 -7.44 0.90 9.40
CA ALA A 50 -6.02 0.66 9.13
C ALA A 50 -5.67 -0.84 9.22
N GLN A 51 -6.41 -1.59 10.03
CA GLN A 51 -6.27 -3.04 10.14
C GLN A 51 -6.75 -3.74 8.88
N ASP A 52 -7.91 -3.34 8.34
CA ASP A 52 -8.46 -3.93 7.12
C ASP A 52 -7.56 -3.62 5.92
N GLU A 53 -7.06 -2.39 5.81
CA GLU A 53 -6.11 -2.01 4.76
C GLU A 53 -4.85 -2.89 4.77
N ARG A 54 -4.30 -3.15 5.95
CA ARG A 54 -3.15 -4.04 6.12
C ARG A 54 -3.50 -5.45 5.69
N THR A 55 -4.61 -6.00 6.16
CA THR A 55 -5.06 -7.36 5.86
C THR A 55 -5.23 -7.56 4.35
N TRP A 56 -5.95 -6.68 3.67
CA TRP A 56 -6.16 -6.80 2.23
C TRP A 56 -4.90 -6.56 1.41
N SER A 57 -3.99 -5.71 1.88
CA SER A 57 -2.68 -5.54 1.25
C SER A 57 -1.83 -6.80 1.36
N VAL A 58 -1.86 -7.50 2.51
CA VAL A 58 -1.20 -8.80 2.70
C VAL A 58 -1.80 -9.87 1.77
N ILE A 59 -3.14 -9.94 1.71
CA ILE A 59 -3.86 -10.89 0.83
C ILE A 59 -3.48 -10.66 -0.64
N ALA A 60 -3.34 -9.41 -1.07
CA ALA A 60 -2.92 -9.09 -2.43
C ALA A 60 -1.55 -9.69 -2.77
N HIS A 61 -0.59 -9.63 -1.86
CA HIS A 61 0.74 -10.24 -2.05
C HIS A 61 0.70 -11.77 -1.93
N LEU A 62 -0.05 -12.32 -0.97
CA LEU A 62 -0.21 -13.78 -0.82
C LEU A 62 -0.95 -14.42 -1.99
N SER A 63 -1.67 -13.64 -2.79
CA SER A 63 -2.36 -14.15 -3.99
C SER A 63 -1.39 -14.79 -5.00
N VAL A 64 -0.08 -14.52 -4.89
CA VAL A 64 0.95 -15.24 -5.68
C VAL A 64 0.90 -16.76 -5.47
N LEU A 65 0.45 -17.23 -4.29
CA LEU A 65 0.30 -18.66 -4.01
C LEU A 65 -0.76 -19.34 -4.88
N LEU A 66 -1.69 -18.58 -5.47
CA LEU A 66 -2.63 -19.09 -6.45
C LEU A 66 -1.94 -19.58 -7.74
N ALA A 67 -0.67 -19.25 -7.93
CA ALA A 67 0.16 -19.83 -8.98
C ALA A 67 0.24 -21.37 -8.88
N LEU A 68 0.20 -21.93 -7.66
CA LEU A 68 0.25 -23.37 -7.42
C LEU A 68 -0.96 -24.12 -8.02
N VAL A 69 -2.08 -23.44 -8.21
CA VAL A 69 -3.31 -23.98 -8.81
C VAL A 69 -3.62 -23.34 -10.18
N GLY A 70 -2.65 -22.61 -10.76
CA GLY A 70 -2.80 -21.99 -12.08
C GLY A 70 -3.72 -20.76 -12.13
N LEU A 71 -4.09 -20.19 -10.99
CA LEU A 71 -4.99 -19.05 -10.89
C LEU A 71 -4.26 -17.70 -10.72
N MET A 72 -2.98 -17.64 -11.02
CA MET A 72 -2.24 -16.40 -11.11
C MET A 72 -2.60 -15.66 -12.42
N PRO A 73 -2.93 -14.35 -12.46
CA PRO A 73 -2.85 -13.34 -11.39
C PRO A 73 -4.23 -12.95 -10.81
N PHE A 74 -5.23 -13.81 -10.93
CA PHE A 74 -6.63 -13.48 -10.59
C PHE A 74 -6.82 -13.02 -9.14
N GLY A 75 -6.03 -13.52 -8.19
CA GLY A 75 -6.15 -13.11 -6.80
C GLY A 75 -5.82 -11.63 -6.57
N ALA A 76 -4.71 -11.14 -7.11
CA ALA A 76 -4.33 -9.74 -7.02
C ALA A 76 -5.32 -8.84 -7.80
N LEU A 77 -5.76 -9.31 -8.97
CA LEU A 77 -6.78 -8.63 -9.78
C LEU A 77 -8.10 -8.48 -9.00
N LEU A 78 -8.55 -9.53 -8.33
CA LEU A 78 -9.77 -9.51 -7.53
C LEU A 78 -9.67 -8.49 -6.39
N VAL A 79 -8.57 -8.51 -5.63
CA VAL A 79 -8.34 -7.55 -4.55
C VAL A 79 -8.33 -6.11 -5.10
N TRP A 80 -7.65 -5.88 -6.22
CA TRP A 80 -7.64 -4.57 -6.85
C TRP A 80 -9.05 -4.13 -7.25
N LEU A 81 -9.82 -4.99 -7.91
CA LEU A 81 -11.17 -4.68 -8.39
C LEU A 81 -12.15 -4.33 -7.25
N LEU A 82 -12.06 -5.05 -6.14
CA LEU A 82 -12.94 -4.86 -4.98
C LEU A 82 -12.61 -3.59 -4.17
N TYR A 83 -11.33 -3.20 -4.12
CA TYR A 83 -10.86 -2.17 -3.20
C TYR A 83 -10.23 -0.94 -3.87
N LYS A 84 -10.17 -0.89 -5.21
CA LYS A 84 -9.57 0.23 -5.95
C LYS A 84 -10.15 1.60 -5.59
N ASP A 85 -11.44 1.65 -5.25
CA ASP A 85 -12.18 2.88 -4.94
C ASP A 85 -12.38 3.09 -3.43
N ARG A 86 -11.96 2.12 -2.58
CA ARG A 86 -12.16 2.15 -1.14
C ARG A 86 -10.91 2.52 -0.34
N SER A 87 -9.74 2.14 -0.82
CA SER A 87 -8.47 2.43 -0.16
C SER A 87 -7.34 2.61 -1.17
N ARG A 88 -6.72 3.79 -1.15
CA ARG A 88 -5.54 4.09 -1.97
C ARG A 88 -4.38 3.13 -1.67
N LYS A 89 -4.21 2.75 -0.40
CA LYS A 89 -3.15 1.84 0.05
C LYS A 89 -3.35 0.44 -0.48
N VAL A 90 -4.55 -0.14 -0.31
CA VAL A 90 -4.87 -1.47 -0.82
C VAL A 90 -4.78 -1.50 -2.35
N ARG A 91 -5.29 -0.48 -3.02
CA ARG A 91 -5.17 -0.33 -4.48
C ARG A 91 -3.71 -0.38 -4.93
N PHE A 92 -2.83 0.35 -4.25
CA PHE A 92 -1.41 0.40 -4.58
C PHE A 92 -0.74 -0.97 -4.42
N HIS A 93 -0.94 -1.64 -3.28
CA HIS A 93 -0.38 -2.98 -3.05
C HIS A 93 -0.93 -4.05 -4.01
N ALA A 94 -2.24 -4.01 -4.27
CA ALA A 94 -2.87 -4.94 -5.20
C ALA A 94 -2.36 -4.75 -6.64
N LEU A 95 -2.20 -3.49 -7.06
CA LEU A 95 -1.68 -3.17 -8.39
C LEU A 95 -0.20 -3.58 -8.55
N GLN A 96 0.62 -3.35 -7.52
CA GLN A 96 2.00 -3.83 -7.50
C GLN A 96 2.07 -5.36 -7.61
N ALA A 97 1.27 -6.08 -6.81
CA ALA A 97 1.22 -7.52 -6.83
C ALA A 97 0.77 -8.05 -8.21
N LEU A 98 -0.24 -7.41 -8.80
CA LEU A 98 -0.76 -7.75 -10.12
C LEU A 98 0.32 -7.61 -11.21
N TRP A 99 0.97 -6.46 -11.29
CA TRP A 99 2.03 -6.22 -12.29
C TRP A 99 3.23 -7.14 -12.09
N TYR A 100 3.60 -7.40 -10.82
CA TYR A 100 4.65 -8.36 -10.50
C TYR A 100 4.32 -9.77 -11.01
N GLN A 101 3.09 -10.22 -10.79
CA GLN A 101 2.62 -11.52 -11.26
C GLN A 101 2.57 -11.60 -12.78
N ILE A 102 2.09 -10.54 -13.45
CA ILE A 102 2.09 -10.46 -14.92
C ILE A 102 3.52 -10.53 -15.47
N ALA A 103 4.46 -9.81 -14.89
CA ALA A 103 5.85 -9.86 -15.31
C ALA A 103 6.43 -11.28 -15.21
N TRP A 104 6.13 -12.01 -14.14
CA TRP A 104 6.57 -13.40 -13.99
C TRP A 104 5.88 -14.36 -14.97
N ILE A 105 4.60 -14.14 -15.29
CA ILE A 105 3.90 -14.91 -16.34
C ILE A 105 4.64 -14.74 -17.68
N VAL A 106 4.99 -13.53 -18.04
CA VAL A 106 5.76 -13.25 -19.28
C VAL A 106 7.10 -13.97 -19.26
N ILE A 107 7.83 -13.89 -18.13
CA ILE A 107 9.12 -14.58 -17.96
C ILE A 107 8.94 -16.09 -18.14
N PHE A 108 7.92 -16.69 -17.54
CA PHE A 108 7.65 -18.13 -17.68
C PHE A 108 7.23 -18.54 -19.09
N ILE A 109 6.47 -17.70 -19.80
CA ILE A 109 6.13 -17.96 -21.20
C ILE A 109 7.40 -17.97 -22.05
N VAL A 110 8.26 -16.98 -21.90
CA VAL A 110 9.54 -16.91 -22.64
C VAL A 110 10.43 -18.10 -22.27
N TYR A 111 10.55 -18.43 -20.98
CA TYR A 111 11.29 -19.58 -20.49
C TYR A 111 10.77 -20.90 -21.10
N ALA A 112 9.46 -21.10 -21.11
CA ALA A 112 8.83 -22.29 -21.67
C ALA A 112 9.09 -22.40 -23.18
N LEU A 113 8.99 -21.30 -23.93
CA LEU A 113 9.28 -21.27 -25.37
C LEU A 113 10.74 -21.67 -25.64
N VAL A 114 11.69 -21.09 -24.90
CA VAL A 114 13.12 -21.43 -25.02
C VAL A 114 13.35 -22.90 -24.67
N THR A 115 12.73 -23.39 -23.60
CA THR A 115 12.84 -24.80 -23.18
C THR A 115 12.32 -25.72 -24.26
N VAL A 116 11.17 -25.44 -24.88
CA VAL A 116 10.60 -26.25 -25.95
C VAL A 116 11.53 -26.28 -27.17
N VAL A 117 11.98 -25.10 -27.63
CA VAL A 117 12.87 -25.01 -28.81
C VAL A 117 14.16 -25.79 -28.59
N LEU A 118 14.83 -25.58 -27.44
CA LEU A 118 16.07 -26.27 -27.12
C LEU A 118 15.85 -27.78 -26.95
N SER A 119 14.70 -28.20 -26.40
CA SER A 119 14.38 -29.62 -26.25
C SER A 119 14.17 -30.31 -27.61
N ILE A 120 13.55 -29.65 -28.57
CA ILE A 120 13.40 -30.16 -29.93
C ILE A 120 14.76 -30.31 -30.60
N VAL A 121 15.60 -29.26 -30.55
CA VAL A 121 16.94 -29.26 -31.16
C VAL A 121 17.85 -30.33 -30.55
N THR A 122 17.73 -30.58 -29.26
CA THR A 122 18.61 -31.53 -28.53
C THR A 122 17.96 -32.91 -28.35
N LEU A 123 16.89 -33.22 -29.07
CA LEU A 123 16.13 -34.47 -28.97
C LEU A 123 15.70 -34.81 -27.53
N GLY A 124 15.34 -33.77 -26.75
CA GLY A 124 14.84 -33.89 -25.38
C GLY A 124 15.93 -33.76 -24.30
N ILE A 125 17.22 -33.78 -24.64
CA ILE A 125 18.29 -33.67 -23.62
C ILE A 125 18.22 -32.38 -22.82
N ALA A 126 17.93 -31.25 -23.48
CA ALA A 126 17.76 -29.97 -22.79
C ALA A 126 16.61 -29.96 -21.76
N ALA A 127 15.54 -30.69 -22.00
CA ALA A 127 14.42 -30.77 -21.08
C ALA A 127 14.82 -31.37 -19.72
N ILE A 128 15.75 -32.33 -19.71
CA ILE A 128 16.21 -32.98 -18.46
C ILE A 128 16.78 -31.95 -17.47
N VAL A 129 17.40 -30.90 -17.99
CA VAL A 129 17.99 -29.84 -17.15
C VAL A 129 17.03 -28.67 -16.98
N LEU A 130 16.41 -28.19 -18.08
CA LEU A 130 15.62 -26.97 -18.05
C LEU A 130 14.29 -27.17 -17.31
N VAL A 131 13.63 -28.32 -17.37
CA VAL A 131 12.39 -28.53 -16.64
C VAL A 131 12.59 -28.45 -15.12
N PRO A 132 13.54 -29.17 -14.49
CA PRO A 132 13.81 -28.98 -13.06
C PRO A 132 14.24 -27.55 -12.71
N LEU A 133 15.05 -26.91 -13.57
CA LEU A 133 15.44 -25.51 -13.36
C LEU A 133 14.24 -24.58 -13.37
N GLY A 134 13.24 -24.83 -14.22
CA GLY A 134 11.98 -24.08 -14.23
C GLY A 134 11.21 -24.17 -12.92
N PHE A 135 11.18 -25.34 -12.28
CA PHE A 135 10.58 -25.49 -10.94
C PHE A 135 11.34 -24.70 -9.87
N VAL A 136 12.68 -24.71 -9.91
CA VAL A 136 13.50 -23.88 -9.01
C VAL A 136 13.23 -22.39 -9.25
N LEU A 137 13.15 -21.98 -10.52
CA LEU A 137 12.83 -20.60 -10.88
C LEU A 137 11.45 -20.18 -10.36
N ALA A 138 10.46 -21.08 -10.34
CA ALA A 138 9.12 -20.81 -9.84
C ALA A 138 9.08 -20.51 -8.32
N ILE A 139 10.07 -20.93 -7.56
CA ILE A 139 10.19 -20.61 -6.13
C ILE A 139 10.44 -19.11 -5.93
N VAL A 140 11.12 -18.44 -6.85
CA VAL A 140 11.50 -17.02 -6.71
C VAL A 140 10.29 -16.11 -6.53
N PRO A 141 9.28 -16.09 -7.43
CA PRO A 141 8.10 -15.24 -7.24
C PRO A 141 7.28 -15.62 -6.01
N LEU A 142 7.21 -16.91 -5.66
CA LEU A 142 6.52 -17.37 -4.46
C LEU A 142 7.19 -16.86 -3.18
N ALA A 143 8.49 -17.06 -3.05
CA ALA A 143 9.27 -16.59 -1.91
C ALA A 143 9.24 -15.07 -1.79
N HIS A 144 9.39 -14.36 -2.90
CA HIS A 144 9.37 -12.90 -2.91
C HIS A 144 7.98 -12.34 -2.56
N GLY A 145 6.90 -12.92 -3.10
CA GLY A 145 5.53 -12.53 -2.75
C GLY A 145 5.19 -12.79 -1.29
N CYS A 146 5.61 -13.94 -0.73
CA CYS A 146 5.47 -14.22 0.69
C CYS A 146 6.30 -13.25 1.56
N TYR A 147 7.52 -12.91 1.14
CA TYR A 147 8.33 -11.90 1.82
C TYR A 147 7.67 -10.52 1.80
N ALA A 148 7.12 -10.09 0.66
CA ALA A 148 6.37 -8.84 0.56
C ALA A 148 5.17 -8.82 1.50
N ALA A 149 4.37 -9.91 1.53
CA ALA A 149 3.26 -10.07 2.45
C ALA A 149 3.69 -9.98 3.91
N TYR A 150 4.80 -10.64 4.27
CA TYR A 150 5.37 -10.56 5.61
C TYR A 150 5.77 -9.13 5.99
N ARG A 151 6.43 -8.39 5.11
CA ARG A 151 6.81 -7.00 5.37
C ARG A 151 5.60 -6.10 5.57
N VAL A 152 4.57 -6.26 4.75
CA VAL A 152 3.31 -5.51 4.86
C VAL A 152 2.57 -5.86 6.15
N SER A 153 2.59 -7.12 6.60
CA SER A 153 2.00 -7.54 7.87
C SER A 153 2.67 -6.89 9.09
N GLN A 154 3.96 -6.57 8.97
CA GLN A 154 4.72 -5.82 9.98
C GLN A 154 4.40 -4.30 9.97
N GLY A 155 3.53 -3.84 9.08
CA GLY A 155 3.21 -2.42 8.92
C GLY A 155 4.24 -1.64 8.09
N VAL A 156 5.20 -2.32 7.47
CA VAL A 156 6.19 -1.70 6.59
C VAL A 156 5.62 -1.62 5.18
N GLU A 157 5.64 -0.44 4.60
CA GLU A 157 5.28 -0.25 3.20
C GLU A 157 6.31 -0.95 2.30
N TYR A 158 5.92 -2.09 1.72
CA TYR A 158 6.80 -2.82 0.81
C TYR A 158 6.59 -2.35 -0.63
N ARG A 159 7.69 -2.03 -1.30
CA ARG A 159 7.68 -1.55 -2.68
C ARG A 159 8.49 -2.49 -3.55
N TYR A 160 7.87 -3.04 -4.59
CA TYR A 160 8.62 -3.84 -5.58
C TYR A 160 9.54 -2.93 -6.40
N PRO A 161 10.84 -3.26 -6.51
CA PRO A 161 11.77 -2.48 -7.34
C PRO A 161 11.24 -2.35 -8.77
N TYR A 162 11.39 -1.18 -9.38
CA TYR A 162 10.96 -0.84 -10.73
C TYR A 162 9.45 -0.81 -10.99
N ILE A 163 8.64 -1.59 -10.27
CA ILE A 163 7.18 -1.66 -10.45
C ILE A 163 6.49 -0.54 -9.68
N ALA A 164 6.87 -0.34 -8.43
CA ALA A 164 6.26 0.66 -7.57
C ALA A 164 6.40 2.08 -8.16
N ASP A 165 7.58 2.42 -8.67
CA ASP A 165 7.87 3.73 -9.25
C ASP A 165 7.11 4.01 -10.55
N ARG A 166 6.69 2.94 -11.27
CA ARG A 166 5.86 3.06 -12.46
C ARG A 166 4.39 3.23 -12.15
N ILE A 167 3.94 2.71 -11.01
CA ILE A 167 2.54 2.80 -10.55
C ILE A 167 2.29 4.14 -9.85
N GLU A 168 3.25 4.64 -9.07
CA GLU A 168 3.23 6.00 -8.52
C GLU A 168 3.86 6.97 -9.53
N ASP A 169 3.19 7.26 -10.64
CA ASP A 169 3.59 8.38 -11.48
C ASP A 169 3.43 9.68 -10.65
N PRO A 170 4.51 10.52 -10.53
CA PRO A 170 4.44 11.80 -9.85
C PRO A 170 3.37 12.75 -10.42
N ARG A 171 2.84 12.46 -11.60
CA ARG A 171 1.79 13.24 -12.27
C ARG A 171 0.37 12.88 -11.85
N GLY A 172 0.20 11.95 -10.91
CA GLY A 172 -1.09 11.68 -10.29
C GLY A 172 -2.15 11.07 -11.23
N VAL A 173 -1.73 10.47 -12.32
CA VAL A 173 -2.60 9.85 -13.31
C VAL A 173 -2.56 8.34 -13.14
N VAL A 174 -3.24 7.83 -12.12
CA VAL A 174 -3.93 6.51 -12.15
C VAL A 174 -5.02 6.52 -11.09
#